data_202b97e7952768d5b00fab2462047150
#
_entry.id   202b97e7952768d5b00fab2462047150
#
_cell.length_a   1.000
_cell.length_b   1.000
_cell.length_c   1.000
_cell.angle_alpha   90.00
_cell.angle_beta   90.00
_cell.angle_gamma   90.00
#
_symmetry.space_group_name_H-M   'P 1'
#
loop_
_entity.id
_entity.type
_entity.pdbx_description
1 polymer ?
#
loop_
_entity_poly.entity_id
_entity_poly.type
_entity_poly.pdbx_seq_one_letter_code
_entity_poly.pdbx_strand_id
1 'polypeptide(L)'
;MTRIVHPVKPVLLPLLLTLLLSGCLELAQPQTQARAVPSRTTLDVGTLYGPTTYVVEGQGASGFDYDLATEFAAYLGVPLKIHAYHTHEALFHAMEAGRVDLMAAGLTSTPTRRQFWRFGPPLYDITNQLVYRNGVMRPRNLGNLHGTLMVAKGSSHVELLHRQSQQYPDLTWQESSDYDAQELLAMVAEGKLDYTLADSTAVSVTQRFHPELRVAFDLGQPMPIAWALPRTNDSVLFSDLLDFWDSQVRGERLERLEERYFGHVQGFDYVDTRAFIRATQSKLPRYQPLFERYAGDLDWRKLAAISYQESHWNPNARSPTGVRGLMMLTLPTAKRMGIRNRLDPEQSIRGGSEYLQQLLTRLPPRIPEEEAIWFAMAAYNIGLGHLEDARVITERHGKDPNSWKDVKEYLPLLRKRKYYQNTRYGFARGDEAAHYVDNIRRYYDTLVWLDSQSRLPDASHF
;
A
#
# COMPACT_ATOMS: atom_id res chain seq x y z
N MET A 1 35.68 70.31 64.68
CA MET A 1 35.88 69.91 66.11
C MET A 1 35.09 68.63 66.37
N THR A 2 35.78 67.60 66.61
CA THR A 2 35.73 66.66 67.69
C THR A 2 34.81 65.44 67.58
N ARG A 3 35.44 64.34 67.35
CA ARG A 3 35.55 63.01 68.06
C ARG A 3 34.39 62.03 67.75
N ILE A 4 34.66 60.98 66.98
CA ILE A 4 35.18 59.65 67.36
C ILE A 4 34.40 59.00 68.53
N VAL A 5 33.75 57.92 68.24
CA VAL A 5 33.84 56.62 68.94
C VAL A 5 33.18 55.47 68.15
N HIS A 6 34.00 54.49 67.79
CA HIS A 6 33.58 53.09 67.57
C HIS A 6 33.25 52.42 68.91
N PRO A 7 32.42 51.35 68.94
CA PRO A 7 32.99 50.02 68.71
C PRO A 7 32.10 48.89 68.27
N VAL A 8 32.78 47.90 67.70
CA VAL A 8 32.73 46.47 67.93
C VAL A 8 31.49 45.69 67.48
N LYS A 9 31.77 44.79 66.53
CA LYS A 9 31.03 43.62 66.01
C LYS A 9 30.58 42.65 67.11
N PRO A 10 29.59 41.76 66.77
CA PRO A 10 30.02 40.40 66.47
C PRO A 10 29.48 39.87 65.13
N VAL A 11 30.42 39.31 64.41
CA VAL A 11 30.28 38.33 63.35
C VAL A 11 29.92 37.03 64.03
N LEU A 12 28.70 36.48 63.74
CA LEU A 12 28.38 35.07 63.97
C LEU A 12 26.87 34.85 63.65
N LEU A 13 26.47 34.96 62.40
CA LEU A 13 25.27 34.31 61.91
C LEU A 13 25.12 34.44 60.35
N PRO A 14 25.92 33.73 59.57
CA PRO A 14 25.35 33.13 58.34
C PRO A 14 25.92 31.73 58.05
N LEU A 15 26.15 30.87 59.03
CA LEU A 15 26.63 29.50 58.72
C LEU A 15 25.57 28.41 58.96
N LEU A 16 24.35 28.77 59.31
CA LEU A 16 23.29 27.76 59.53
C LEU A 16 22.14 27.80 58.52
N LEU A 17 22.23 28.64 57.50
CA LEU A 17 21.18 28.71 56.44
C LEU A 17 21.58 28.10 55.12
N THR A 18 22.80 27.59 54.98
CA THR A 18 23.29 26.94 53.75
C THR A 18 23.22 25.41 53.79
N LEU A 19 22.73 24.80 54.85
CA LEU A 19 22.63 23.32 54.97
C LEU A 19 21.19 22.78 54.81
N LEU A 20 20.20 23.62 54.50
CA LEU A 20 18.82 23.19 54.29
C LEU A 20 18.32 23.30 52.84
N LEU A 21 19.21 23.66 51.87
CA LEU A 21 18.87 23.75 50.45
C LEU A 21 19.58 22.70 49.58
N SER A 22 20.21 21.69 50.16
CA SER A 22 20.87 20.58 49.43
C SER A 22 20.04 19.30 49.40
N GLY A 23 18.75 19.38 49.69
CA GLY A 23 17.84 18.27 49.59
C GLY A 23 16.80 18.53 48.51
N CYS A 24 16.79 17.63 47.51
CA CYS A 24 15.77 17.52 46.47
C CYS A 24 15.99 18.36 45.20
N LEU A 25 17.12 18.15 44.51
CA LEU A 25 17.12 18.08 43.04
C LEU A 25 17.40 16.62 42.65
N GLU A 26 16.50 15.73 43.01
CA GLU A 26 16.35 14.49 42.27
C GLU A 26 15.80 14.90 40.90
N LEU A 27 16.70 14.98 39.92
CA LEU A 27 16.35 14.94 38.52
C LEU A 27 15.46 13.70 38.35
N ALA A 28 14.17 13.91 38.19
CA ALA A 28 13.26 12.88 37.71
C ALA A 28 13.86 12.37 36.40
N GLN A 29 14.64 11.30 36.47
CA GLN A 29 14.93 10.50 35.28
C GLN A 29 13.56 10.10 34.72
N PRO A 30 13.34 10.25 33.43
CA PRO A 30 12.14 9.67 32.81
C PRO A 30 12.21 8.18 33.17
N GLN A 31 11.34 7.76 34.08
CA GLN A 31 11.12 6.34 34.30
C GLN A 31 10.62 5.81 32.92
N THR A 32 11.53 5.18 32.22
CA THR A 32 11.16 4.25 31.18
C THR A 32 10.31 3.22 31.91
N GLN A 33 8.99 3.39 31.88
CA GLN A 33 8.08 2.38 32.42
C GLN A 33 8.50 1.08 31.76
N ALA A 34 9.10 0.20 32.53
CA ALA A 34 9.36 -1.16 32.11
C ALA A 34 7.99 -1.70 31.68
N ARG A 35 7.80 -1.85 30.38
CA ARG A 35 6.57 -2.42 29.80
C ARG A 35 6.35 -3.74 30.52
N ALA A 36 5.20 -3.88 31.17
CA ALA A 36 4.84 -5.13 31.85
C ALA A 36 5.11 -6.28 30.87
N VAL A 37 5.77 -7.35 31.35
CA VAL A 37 6.01 -8.55 30.55
C VAL A 37 4.66 -8.94 29.95
N PRO A 38 4.56 -9.12 28.61
CA PRO A 38 3.29 -9.43 28.00
C PRO A 38 2.70 -10.69 28.65
N SER A 39 1.48 -10.62 29.15
CA SER A 39 0.74 -11.81 29.62
C SER A 39 0.45 -12.79 28.48
N ARG A 40 0.72 -12.36 27.26
CA ARG A 40 0.45 -13.00 25.99
C ARG A 40 1.75 -13.56 25.39
N THR A 41 1.76 -14.81 24.99
CA THR A 41 2.92 -15.48 24.38
C THR A 41 2.97 -15.36 22.86
N THR A 42 1.81 -15.11 22.22
CA THR A 42 1.63 -14.92 20.79
C THR A 42 0.54 -13.88 20.55
N LEU A 43 0.54 -13.25 19.38
CA LEU A 43 -0.58 -12.49 18.87
C LEU A 43 -1.27 -13.31 17.78
N ASP A 44 -2.45 -13.86 18.09
CA ASP A 44 -3.25 -14.65 17.15
C ASP A 44 -4.20 -13.72 16.38
N VAL A 45 -3.93 -13.50 15.08
CA VAL A 45 -4.67 -12.57 14.24
C VAL A 45 -5.52 -13.33 13.22
N GLY A 46 -6.83 -13.09 13.25
CA GLY A 46 -7.76 -13.57 12.23
C GLY A 46 -7.78 -12.63 11.03
N THR A 47 -7.66 -13.18 9.83
CA THR A 47 -7.72 -12.39 8.58
C THR A 47 -8.51 -13.12 7.50
N LEU A 48 -8.88 -12.40 6.44
CA LEU A 48 -9.42 -12.99 5.21
C LEU A 48 -8.33 -13.06 4.15
N TYR A 49 -8.38 -14.11 3.31
CA TYR A 49 -7.57 -14.10 2.09
C TYR A 49 -8.00 -12.95 1.20
N GLY A 50 -7.04 -12.22 0.66
CA GLY A 50 -7.30 -11.11 -0.24
C GLY A 50 -6.09 -10.21 -0.48
N PRO A 51 -5.97 -9.53 -1.64
CA PRO A 51 -4.79 -8.75 -2.03
C PRO A 51 -4.53 -7.54 -1.13
N THR A 52 -5.56 -7.09 -0.41
CA THR A 52 -5.44 -5.97 0.54
C THR A 52 -5.27 -6.43 1.99
N THR A 53 -5.58 -7.67 2.30
CA THR A 53 -5.58 -8.22 3.66
C THR A 53 -4.42 -9.16 3.90
N TYR A 54 -4.44 -10.33 3.24
CA TYR A 54 -3.44 -11.37 3.39
C TYR A 54 -3.32 -12.24 2.14
N VAL A 55 -2.14 -12.24 1.54
CA VAL A 55 -1.79 -13.09 0.39
C VAL A 55 -0.49 -13.82 0.70
N VAL A 56 -0.42 -15.09 0.31
CA VAL A 56 0.82 -15.87 0.33
C VAL A 56 1.31 -16.05 -1.10
N GLU A 57 2.44 -15.42 -1.44
CA GLU A 57 3.04 -15.51 -2.76
C GLU A 57 4.49 -15.97 -2.66
N GLY A 58 4.83 -16.99 -3.44
CA GLY A 58 6.20 -17.47 -3.63
C GLY A 58 7.00 -17.66 -2.34
N GLN A 59 7.72 -16.65 -1.92
CA GLN A 59 8.64 -16.73 -0.77
C GLN A 59 8.12 -16.02 0.50
N GLY A 60 6.91 -15.44 0.50
CA GLY A 60 6.45 -14.70 1.66
C GLY A 60 4.96 -14.38 1.67
N ALA A 61 4.51 -13.85 2.79
CA ALA A 61 3.19 -13.30 2.97
C ALA A 61 3.23 -11.77 2.80
N SER A 62 2.15 -11.19 2.27
CA SER A 62 1.98 -9.74 2.08
C SER A 62 0.53 -9.34 2.26
N GLY A 63 0.27 -8.05 2.36
CA GLY A 63 -1.05 -7.46 2.51
C GLY A 63 -1.00 -6.30 3.50
N PHE A 64 -1.87 -5.30 3.31
CA PHE A 64 -1.94 -4.13 4.17
C PHE A 64 -2.17 -4.53 5.65
N ASP A 65 -3.16 -5.36 5.90
CA ASP A 65 -3.47 -5.84 7.25
C ASP A 65 -2.35 -6.73 7.82
N TYR A 66 -1.72 -7.56 6.97
CA TYR A 66 -0.62 -8.43 7.37
C TYR A 66 0.63 -7.64 7.78
N ASP A 67 1.05 -6.67 6.98
CA ASP A 67 2.23 -5.84 7.29
C ASP A 67 2.01 -5.07 8.59
N LEU A 68 0.84 -4.45 8.75
CA LEU A 68 0.50 -3.70 9.95
C LEU A 68 0.39 -4.63 11.19
N ALA A 69 -0.17 -5.84 11.05
CA ALA A 69 -0.22 -6.83 12.13
C ALA A 69 1.18 -7.33 12.54
N THR A 70 2.09 -7.46 11.58
CA THR A 70 3.49 -7.80 11.83
C THR A 70 4.18 -6.72 12.67
N GLU A 71 3.96 -5.46 12.34
CA GLU A 71 4.47 -4.32 13.12
C GLU A 71 3.86 -4.26 14.52
N PHE A 72 2.57 -4.53 14.64
CA PHE A 72 1.90 -4.56 15.95
C PHE A 72 2.42 -5.70 16.84
N ALA A 73 2.61 -6.89 16.30
CA ALA A 73 3.21 -8.00 17.04
C ALA A 73 4.64 -7.69 17.50
N ALA A 74 5.45 -7.07 16.63
CA ALA A 74 6.78 -6.58 16.98
C ALA A 74 6.75 -5.50 18.09
N TYR A 75 5.78 -4.57 18.01
CA TYR A 75 5.55 -3.57 19.06
C TYR A 75 5.20 -4.20 20.41
N LEU A 76 4.38 -5.25 20.41
CA LEU A 76 4.04 -6.02 21.61
C LEU A 76 5.22 -6.88 22.12
N GLY A 77 6.22 -7.15 21.29
CA GLY A 77 7.33 -8.05 21.60
C GLY A 77 6.95 -9.53 21.62
N VAL A 78 5.94 -9.94 20.82
CA VAL A 78 5.46 -11.33 20.74
C VAL A 78 5.44 -11.80 19.29
N PRO A 79 5.57 -13.13 19.05
CA PRO A 79 5.40 -13.69 17.70
C PRO A 79 3.99 -13.46 17.15
N LEU A 80 3.89 -13.14 15.85
CA LEU A 80 2.65 -13.10 15.11
C LEU A 80 2.24 -14.49 14.65
N LYS A 81 0.95 -14.82 14.79
CA LYS A 81 0.35 -16.01 14.22
C LYS A 81 -0.90 -15.66 13.44
N ILE A 82 -0.87 -15.86 12.13
CA ILE A 82 -1.98 -15.56 11.22
C ILE A 82 -2.89 -16.78 11.09
N HIS A 83 -4.20 -16.54 11.23
CA HIS A 83 -5.28 -17.47 10.95
C HIS A 83 -6.13 -16.92 9.81
N ALA A 84 -5.85 -17.36 8.58
CA ALA A 84 -6.54 -16.90 7.40
C ALA A 84 -7.81 -17.72 7.12
N TYR A 85 -8.89 -17.03 6.80
CA TYR A 85 -10.21 -17.63 6.53
C TYR A 85 -10.70 -17.23 5.15
N HIS A 86 -11.51 -18.07 4.52
CA HIS A 86 -12.12 -17.78 3.22
C HIS A 86 -13.43 -17.00 3.34
N THR A 87 -14.12 -17.07 4.47
CA THR A 87 -15.43 -16.44 4.66
C THR A 87 -15.48 -15.60 5.93
N HIS A 88 -16.29 -14.54 5.88
CA HIS A 88 -16.58 -13.71 7.07
C HIS A 88 -17.17 -14.55 8.22
N GLU A 89 -18.05 -15.51 7.89
CA GLU A 89 -18.71 -16.36 8.89
C GLU A 89 -17.67 -17.21 9.67
N ALA A 90 -16.71 -17.81 8.96
CA ALA A 90 -15.63 -18.59 9.60
C ALA A 90 -14.72 -17.71 10.47
N LEU A 91 -14.41 -16.51 10.00
CA LEU A 91 -13.61 -15.54 10.75
C LEU A 91 -14.35 -15.07 12.02
N PHE A 92 -15.62 -14.71 11.91
CA PHE A 92 -16.44 -14.25 13.05
C PHE A 92 -16.60 -15.35 14.09
N HIS A 93 -16.87 -16.57 13.66
CA HIS A 93 -16.95 -17.73 14.55
C HIS A 93 -15.61 -18.04 15.24
N ALA A 94 -14.47 -17.79 14.57
CA ALA A 94 -13.16 -17.94 15.21
C ALA A 94 -12.94 -16.90 16.32
N MET A 95 -13.39 -15.65 16.11
CA MET A 95 -13.36 -14.59 17.11
C MET A 95 -14.26 -14.92 18.31
N GLU A 96 -15.49 -15.34 18.07
CA GLU A 96 -16.45 -15.73 19.11
C GLU A 96 -15.96 -16.92 19.94
N ALA A 97 -15.28 -17.86 19.29
CA ALA A 97 -14.67 -19.02 19.94
C ALA A 97 -13.34 -18.72 20.66
N GLY A 98 -12.86 -17.45 20.65
CA GLY A 98 -11.60 -17.06 21.27
C GLY A 98 -10.35 -17.67 20.62
N ARG A 99 -10.44 -18.05 19.35
CA ARG A 99 -9.30 -18.63 18.58
C ARG A 99 -8.37 -17.57 18.02
N VAL A 100 -8.83 -16.33 17.96
CA VAL A 100 -8.05 -15.18 17.53
C VAL A 100 -8.24 -14.02 18.51
N ASP A 101 -7.22 -13.21 18.67
CA ASP A 101 -7.19 -12.07 19.59
C ASP A 101 -7.77 -10.81 18.97
N LEU A 102 -7.58 -10.66 17.66
CA LEU A 102 -8.14 -9.58 16.88
C LEU A 102 -8.38 -10.02 15.44
N MET A 103 -9.25 -9.29 14.75
CA MET A 103 -9.51 -9.45 13.32
C MET A 103 -8.89 -8.28 12.55
N ALA A 104 -7.92 -8.59 11.69
CA ALA A 104 -7.28 -7.68 10.72
C ALA A 104 -7.63 -8.21 9.32
N ALA A 105 -8.78 -7.81 8.78
CA ALA A 105 -9.40 -8.47 7.64
C ALA A 105 -10.19 -7.51 6.73
N GLY A 106 -9.76 -6.24 6.63
CA GLY A 106 -10.48 -5.26 5.82
C GLY A 106 -11.93 -5.02 6.29
N LEU A 107 -12.19 -5.10 7.59
CA LEU A 107 -13.55 -5.07 8.11
C LEU A 107 -14.11 -3.65 8.15
N THR A 108 -15.22 -3.42 7.45
CA THR A 108 -15.99 -2.19 7.56
C THR A 108 -16.58 -2.07 8.97
N SER A 109 -16.32 -0.95 9.63
CA SER A 109 -16.84 -0.66 10.98
C SER A 109 -18.29 -0.16 10.91
N THR A 110 -19.24 -1.09 10.74
CA THR A 110 -20.67 -0.76 10.68
C THR A 110 -21.30 -0.58 12.07
N PRO A 111 -22.41 0.16 12.19
CA PRO A 111 -23.14 0.26 13.47
C PRO A 111 -23.56 -1.09 14.03
N THR A 112 -23.95 -2.05 13.17
CA THR A 112 -24.33 -3.41 13.59
C THR A 112 -23.12 -4.14 14.16
N ARG A 113 -21.99 -4.16 13.46
CA ARG A 113 -20.78 -4.86 13.90
C ARG A 113 -20.21 -4.28 15.20
N ARG A 114 -20.35 -2.95 15.42
CA ARG A 114 -19.94 -2.29 16.67
C ARG A 114 -20.73 -2.77 17.89
N GLN A 115 -21.86 -3.39 17.73
CA GLN A 115 -22.60 -4.00 18.84
C GLN A 115 -21.94 -5.29 19.35
N PHE A 116 -21.26 -6.02 18.47
CA PHE A 116 -20.63 -7.30 18.76
C PHE A 116 -19.15 -7.16 19.09
N TRP A 117 -18.43 -6.26 18.37
CA TRP A 117 -16.99 -6.11 18.49
C TRP A 117 -16.57 -4.67 18.81
N ARG A 118 -15.39 -4.54 19.38
CA ARG A 118 -14.73 -3.27 19.65
C ARG A 118 -13.81 -2.94 18.48
N PHE A 119 -14.11 -1.90 17.74
CA PHE A 119 -13.28 -1.45 16.64
C PHE A 119 -12.17 -0.53 17.12
N GLY A 120 -10.95 -0.73 16.57
CA GLY A 120 -9.82 0.15 16.73
C GLY A 120 -9.94 1.45 15.92
N PRO A 121 -8.89 2.26 15.85
CA PRO A 121 -8.85 3.45 15.02
C PRO A 121 -9.09 3.13 13.54
N PRO A 122 -9.65 4.07 12.75
CA PRO A 122 -9.85 3.89 11.33
C PRO A 122 -8.51 3.79 10.60
N LEU A 123 -8.40 2.83 9.70
CA LEU A 123 -7.23 2.62 8.86
C LEU A 123 -7.35 3.44 7.57
N TYR A 124 -8.41 3.25 6.83
CA TYR A 124 -8.75 3.99 5.61
C TYR A 124 -10.26 3.92 5.37
N ASP A 125 -10.77 4.77 4.47
CA ASP A 125 -12.18 4.77 4.10
C ASP A 125 -12.40 4.03 2.77
N ILE A 126 -13.55 3.35 2.67
CA ILE A 126 -14.03 2.72 1.43
C ILE A 126 -15.41 3.24 1.05
N THR A 127 -15.75 3.18 -0.23
CA THR A 127 -17.11 3.29 -0.72
C THR A 127 -17.60 1.93 -1.21
N ASN A 128 -18.88 1.62 -0.99
CA ASN A 128 -19.47 0.41 -1.56
C ASN A 128 -19.84 0.69 -3.02
N GLN A 129 -19.45 -0.18 -3.93
CA GLN A 129 -19.64 0.00 -5.37
C GLN A 129 -20.47 -1.12 -5.97
N LEU A 130 -21.49 -0.78 -6.75
CA LEU A 130 -22.16 -1.76 -7.61
C LEU A 130 -21.31 -1.98 -8.85
N VAL A 131 -20.92 -3.23 -9.07
CA VAL A 131 -20.05 -3.64 -10.15
C VAL A 131 -20.82 -4.47 -11.17
N TYR A 132 -20.54 -4.22 -12.46
CA TYR A 132 -21.10 -4.91 -13.60
C TYR A 132 -20.05 -5.13 -14.69
N ARG A 133 -20.36 -5.96 -15.69
CA ARG A 133 -19.44 -6.24 -16.80
C ARG A 133 -19.58 -5.21 -17.92
N ASN A 134 -18.46 -4.79 -18.49
CA ASN A 134 -18.44 -3.96 -19.70
C ASN A 134 -19.12 -4.68 -20.87
N GLY A 135 -19.88 -3.94 -21.67
CA GLY A 135 -20.64 -4.48 -22.82
C GLY A 135 -22.10 -4.79 -22.50
N VAL A 136 -22.52 -4.72 -21.22
CA VAL A 136 -23.95 -4.76 -20.84
C VAL A 136 -24.45 -3.37 -20.47
N MET A 137 -25.77 -3.19 -20.39
CA MET A 137 -26.37 -1.91 -20.05
C MET A 137 -26.00 -1.53 -18.61
N ARG A 138 -25.45 -0.32 -18.42
CA ARG A 138 -25.14 0.21 -17.10
C ARG A 138 -26.40 0.45 -16.28
N PRO A 139 -26.59 -0.19 -15.13
CA PRO A 139 -27.73 0.11 -14.24
C PRO A 139 -27.57 1.51 -13.65
N ARG A 140 -28.69 2.21 -13.48
CA ARG A 140 -28.70 3.58 -12.96
C ARG A 140 -28.95 3.65 -11.47
N ASN A 141 -29.64 2.66 -10.91
CA ASN A 141 -29.93 2.49 -9.49
C ASN A 141 -30.25 1.02 -9.20
N LEU A 142 -30.45 0.66 -7.94
CA LEU A 142 -30.76 -0.71 -7.52
C LEU A 142 -32.14 -1.22 -7.99
N GLY A 143 -33.09 -0.34 -8.25
CA GLY A 143 -34.40 -0.71 -8.78
C GLY A 143 -34.40 -1.07 -10.27
N ASN A 144 -33.29 -0.83 -11.00
CA ASN A 144 -33.16 -1.12 -12.43
C ASN A 144 -32.19 -2.27 -12.71
N LEU A 145 -32.01 -3.19 -11.77
CA LEU A 145 -31.19 -4.38 -11.99
C LEU A 145 -31.98 -5.43 -12.78
N HIS A 146 -31.42 -5.86 -13.91
CA HIS A 146 -31.97 -6.92 -14.76
C HIS A 146 -30.99 -8.09 -14.76
N GLY A 147 -31.05 -8.94 -13.74
CA GLY A 147 -30.15 -10.06 -13.54
C GLY A 147 -29.88 -10.37 -12.08
N THR A 148 -28.92 -11.25 -11.84
CA THR A 148 -28.59 -11.75 -10.51
C THR A 148 -27.59 -10.82 -9.83
N LEU A 149 -27.97 -10.31 -8.66
CA LEU A 149 -27.07 -9.66 -7.71
C LEU A 149 -26.67 -10.68 -6.64
N MET A 150 -25.36 -10.89 -6.45
CA MET A 150 -24.86 -11.77 -5.37
C MET A 150 -23.77 -11.06 -4.58
N VAL A 151 -23.77 -11.30 -3.26
CA VAL A 151 -22.76 -10.76 -2.33
C VAL A 151 -22.28 -11.86 -1.39
N ALA A 152 -21.08 -11.69 -0.84
CA ALA A 152 -20.54 -12.63 0.15
C ALA A 152 -21.34 -12.54 1.43
N LYS A 153 -21.77 -13.69 1.96
CA LYS A 153 -22.52 -13.79 3.22
C LYS A 153 -21.70 -13.25 4.39
N GLY A 154 -22.36 -12.51 5.27
CA GLY A 154 -21.71 -11.88 6.43
C GLY A 154 -20.88 -10.61 6.08
N SER A 155 -20.81 -10.22 4.81
CA SER A 155 -20.20 -8.95 4.42
C SER A 155 -21.04 -7.74 4.85
N SER A 156 -20.42 -6.55 4.92
CA SER A 156 -21.13 -5.28 5.15
C SER A 156 -22.14 -4.95 4.03
N HIS A 157 -21.94 -5.54 2.86
CA HIS A 157 -22.84 -5.36 1.72
C HIS A 157 -24.24 -5.94 1.97
N VAL A 158 -24.34 -7.05 2.71
CA VAL A 158 -25.63 -7.62 3.14
C VAL A 158 -26.41 -6.61 3.99
N GLU A 159 -25.74 -6.01 4.98
CA GLU A 159 -26.37 -4.97 5.82
C GLU A 159 -26.81 -3.75 4.99
N LEU A 160 -26.00 -3.38 4.00
CA LEU A 160 -26.31 -2.28 3.08
C LEU A 160 -27.55 -2.62 2.25
N LEU A 161 -27.62 -3.81 1.66
CA LEU A 161 -28.77 -4.24 0.84
C LEU A 161 -30.06 -4.31 1.65
N HIS A 162 -30.01 -4.81 2.90
CA HIS A 162 -31.17 -4.76 3.79
C HIS A 162 -31.67 -3.33 4.08
N ARG A 163 -30.77 -2.36 4.19
CA ARG A 163 -31.20 -0.95 4.31
C ARG A 163 -31.79 -0.40 3.00
N GLN A 164 -31.18 -0.78 1.86
CA GLN A 164 -31.64 -0.33 0.54
C GLN A 164 -32.97 -0.94 0.13
N SER A 165 -33.32 -2.15 0.61
CA SER A 165 -34.62 -2.78 0.32
C SER A 165 -35.80 -1.99 0.85
N GLN A 166 -35.60 -1.11 1.84
CA GLN A 166 -36.65 -0.18 2.28
C GLN A 166 -37.02 0.85 1.19
N GLN A 167 -36.04 1.26 0.40
CA GLN A 167 -36.25 2.21 -0.70
C GLN A 167 -36.60 1.49 -2.01
N TYR A 168 -36.14 0.25 -2.19
CA TYR A 168 -36.34 -0.58 -3.37
C TYR A 168 -36.97 -1.92 -2.95
N PRO A 169 -38.30 -1.98 -2.74
CA PRO A 169 -38.99 -3.19 -2.22
C PRO A 169 -38.82 -4.43 -3.11
N ASP A 170 -38.64 -4.23 -4.44
CA ASP A 170 -38.47 -5.33 -5.41
C ASP A 170 -37.00 -5.77 -5.55
N LEU A 171 -36.09 -5.17 -4.80
CA LEU A 171 -34.67 -5.54 -4.81
C LEU A 171 -34.50 -6.95 -4.24
N THR A 172 -33.92 -7.83 -5.04
CA THR A 172 -33.54 -9.18 -4.61
C THR A 172 -32.05 -9.40 -4.78
N TRP A 173 -31.46 -10.19 -3.91
CA TRP A 173 -30.06 -10.60 -3.97
C TRP A 173 -29.86 -12.00 -3.44
N GLN A 174 -28.73 -12.59 -3.75
CA GLN A 174 -28.27 -13.87 -3.22
C GLN A 174 -27.08 -13.64 -2.30
N GLU A 175 -26.98 -14.43 -1.25
CA GLU A 175 -25.84 -14.45 -0.33
C GLU A 175 -25.07 -15.76 -0.52
N SER A 176 -23.77 -15.65 -0.79
CA SER A 176 -22.91 -16.81 -0.97
C SER A 176 -22.04 -17.05 0.24
N SER A 177 -22.01 -18.30 0.72
CA SER A 177 -21.01 -18.82 1.66
C SER A 177 -19.82 -19.48 0.95
N ASP A 178 -19.93 -19.73 -0.37
CA ASP A 178 -18.95 -20.46 -1.16
C ASP A 178 -17.96 -19.54 -1.90
N TYR A 179 -18.39 -18.30 -2.18
CA TYR A 179 -17.59 -17.32 -2.92
C TYR A 179 -17.30 -16.09 -2.07
N ASP A 180 -16.05 -15.67 -2.06
CA ASP A 180 -15.63 -14.40 -1.47
C ASP A 180 -15.88 -13.20 -2.42
N ALA A 181 -15.59 -11.99 -1.95
CA ALA A 181 -15.83 -10.78 -2.73
C ALA A 181 -14.97 -10.73 -4.03
N GLN A 182 -13.79 -11.33 -4.04
CA GLN A 182 -12.92 -11.36 -5.22
C GLN A 182 -13.41 -12.36 -6.26
N GLU A 183 -13.81 -13.54 -5.82
CA GLU A 183 -14.39 -14.55 -6.69
C GLU A 183 -15.68 -14.03 -7.32
N LEU A 184 -16.53 -13.32 -6.57
CA LEU A 184 -17.72 -12.68 -7.12
C LEU A 184 -17.39 -11.60 -8.14
N LEU A 185 -16.34 -10.78 -7.91
CA LEU A 185 -15.87 -9.81 -8.91
C LEU A 185 -15.36 -10.52 -10.18
N ALA A 186 -14.60 -11.61 -10.03
CA ALA A 186 -14.13 -12.40 -11.16
C ALA A 186 -15.31 -13.03 -11.95
N MET A 187 -16.32 -13.56 -11.26
CA MET A 187 -17.53 -14.09 -11.87
C MET A 187 -18.28 -13.02 -12.69
N VAL A 188 -18.36 -11.78 -12.20
CA VAL A 188 -18.93 -10.66 -12.97
C VAL A 188 -18.06 -10.36 -14.20
N ALA A 189 -16.75 -10.35 -14.07
CA ALA A 189 -15.84 -10.12 -15.20
C ALA A 189 -15.98 -11.18 -16.29
N GLU A 190 -16.15 -12.42 -15.89
CA GLU A 190 -16.35 -13.58 -16.81
C GLU A 190 -17.78 -13.66 -17.39
N GLY A 191 -18.73 -12.90 -16.83
CA GLY A 191 -20.13 -12.93 -17.24
C GLY A 191 -20.93 -14.12 -16.71
N LYS A 192 -20.44 -14.74 -15.64
CA LYS A 192 -21.13 -15.81 -14.90
C LYS A 192 -22.11 -15.24 -13.86
N LEU A 193 -21.92 -13.99 -13.48
CA LEU A 193 -22.76 -13.21 -12.58
C LEU A 193 -23.00 -11.82 -13.18
N ASP A 194 -24.20 -11.27 -13.00
CA ASP A 194 -24.54 -9.97 -13.59
C ASP A 194 -23.99 -8.81 -12.74
N TYR A 195 -24.18 -8.89 -11.41
CA TYR A 195 -23.83 -7.82 -10.48
C TYR A 195 -23.28 -8.35 -9.19
N THR A 196 -22.34 -7.60 -8.59
CA THR A 196 -21.94 -7.75 -7.19
C THR A 196 -21.73 -6.37 -6.54
N LEU A 197 -21.73 -6.33 -5.21
CA LEU A 197 -21.24 -5.20 -4.44
C LEU A 197 -19.86 -5.52 -3.90
N ALA A 198 -18.96 -4.58 -4.00
CA ALA A 198 -17.62 -4.69 -3.43
C ALA A 198 -17.10 -3.32 -2.97
N ASP A 199 -16.10 -3.34 -2.10
CA ASP A 199 -15.41 -2.16 -1.63
C ASP A 199 -14.58 -1.51 -2.74
N SER A 200 -14.52 -0.19 -2.78
CA SER A 200 -13.81 0.56 -3.82
C SER A 200 -12.33 0.15 -3.96
N THR A 201 -11.66 -0.21 -2.86
CA THR A 201 -10.29 -0.73 -2.88
C THR A 201 -10.22 -2.10 -3.56
N ALA A 202 -11.12 -3.04 -3.21
CA ALA A 202 -11.19 -4.36 -3.82
C ALA A 202 -11.51 -4.27 -5.31
N VAL A 203 -12.44 -3.40 -5.71
CA VAL A 203 -12.77 -3.15 -7.13
C VAL A 203 -11.55 -2.62 -7.88
N SER A 204 -10.90 -1.58 -7.36
CA SER A 204 -9.72 -0.96 -8.00
C SER A 204 -8.57 -1.95 -8.18
N VAL A 205 -8.33 -2.81 -7.18
CA VAL A 205 -7.33 -3.87 -7.27
C VAL A 205 -7.72 -4.91 -8.32
N THR A 206 -8.98 -5.37 -8.31
CA THR A 206 -9.44 -6.44 -9.21
C THR A 206 -9.54 -5.97 -10.66
N GLN A 207 -9.86 -4.71 -10.92
CA GLN A 207 -9.91 -4.14 -12.27
C GLN A 207 -8.56 -4.22 -13.01
N ARG A 208 -7.44 -4.30 -12.30
CA ARG A 208 -6.11 -4.51 -12.91
C ARG A 208 -5.99 -5.85 -13.63
N PHE A 209 -6.68 -6.86 -13.11
CA PHE A 209 -6.64 -8.23 -13.62
C PHE A 209 -7.87 -8.53 -14.51
N HIS A 210 -8.97 -7.86 -14.20
CA HIS A 210 -10.27 -8.01 -14.87
C HIS A 210 -10.74 -6.67 -15.45
N PRO A 211 -10.13 -6.22 -16.56
CA PRO A 211 -10.46 -4.93 -17.17
C PRO A 211 -11.89 -4.84 -17.72
N GLU A 212 -12.63 -5.94 -17.73
CA GLU A 212 -14.06 -5.99 -18.10
C GLU A 212 -14.96 -5.40 -17.00
N LEU A 213 -14.51 -5.33 -15.76
CA LEU A 213 -15.29 -4.79 -14.66
C LEU A 213 -15.53 -3.28 -14.81
N ARG A 214 -16.73 -2.86 -14.47
CA ARG A 214 -17.16 -1.46 -14.45
C ARG A 214 -17.93 -1.16 -13.18
N VAL A 215 -17.71 0.01 -12.64
CA VAL A 215 -18.49 0.57 -11.54
C VAL A 215 -19.74 1.24 -12.14
N ALA A 216 -20.90 0.79 -11.71
CA ALA A 216 -22.16 1.42 -12.07
C ALA A 216 -22.37 2.73 -11.31
N PHE A 217 -22.28 2.67 -9.99
CA PHE A 217 -22.40 3.80 -9.08
C PHE A 217 -21.92 3.40 -7.69
N ASP A 218 -21.61 4.41 -6.87
CA ASP A 218 -21.31 4.24 -5.45
C ASP A 218 -22.61 4.18 -4.63
N LEU A 219 -22.57 3.44 -3.52
CA LEU A 219 -23.69 3.23 -2.62
C LEU A 219 -23.35 3.68 -1.19
N GLY A 220 -24.14 4.60 -0.68
CA GLY A 220 -23.99 5.14 0.68
C GLY A 220 -22.84 6.16 0.79
N GLN A 221 -22.47 6.45 2.03
CA GLN A 221 -21.34 7.32 2.36
C GLN A 221 -20.07 6.48 2.54
N PRO A 222 -18.89 7.06 2.41
CA PRO A 222 -17.65 6.40 2.77
C PRO A 222 -17.71 5.82 4.18
N MET A 223 -17.14 4.65 4.38
CA MET A 223 -17.14 3.93 5.65
C MET A 223 -15.72 3.50 6.03
N PRO A 224 -15.36 3.64 7.33
CA PRO A 224 -14.03 3.29 7.77
C PRO A 224 -13.81 1.78 7.84
N ILE A 225 -12.66 1.36 7.36
CA ILE A 225 -12.07 0.05 7.64
C ILE A 225 -11.28 0.15 8.93
N ALA A 226 -11.45 -0.81 9.83
CA ALA A 226 -10.71 -0.87 11.08
C ALA A 226 -10.61 -2.31 11.60
N TRP A 227 -9.60 -2.57 12.42
CA TRP A 227 -9.45 -3.83 13.11
C TRP A 227 -10.50 -3.98 14.20
N ALA A 228 -10.94 -5.21 14.44
CA ALA A 228 -11.95 -5.51 15.42
C ALA A 228 -11.44 -6.49 16.50
N LEU A 229 -11.76 -6.21 17.74
CA LEU A 229 -11.40 -7.00 18.92
C LEU A 229 -12.65 -7.49 19.64
N PRO A 230 -12.55 -8.54 20.48
CA PRO A 230 -13.66 -8.97 21.32
C PRO A 230 -14.10 -7.84 22.28
N ARG A 231 -15.38 -7.81 22.60
CA ARG A 231 -15.90 -6.93 23.65
C ARG A 231 -15.78 -7.61 25.02
N THR A 232 -14.56 -7.82 25.46
CA THR A 232 -14.23 -8.39 26.77
C THR A 232 -13.95 -7.29 27.79
N ASN A 233 -13.95 -7.66 29.07
CA ASN A 233 -13.52 -6.76 30.16
C ASN A 233 -12.00 -6.52 30.16
N ASP A 234 -11.22 -7.38 29.48
CA ASP A 234 -9.81 -7.18 29.26
C ASP A 234 -9.60 -6.10 28.18
N SER A 235 -9.13 -4.94 28.60
CA SER A 235 -8.87 -3.81 27.72
C SER A 235 -7.38 -3.65 27.40
N VAL A 236 -6.51 -4.55 27.87
CA VAL A 236 -5.05 -4.39 27.72
C VAL A 236 -4.64 -4.40 26.24
N LEU A 237 -5.04 -5.41 25.48
CA LEU A 237 -4.72 -5.47 24.04
C LEU A 237 -5.29 -4.28 23.27
N PHE A 238 -6.47 -3.81 23.65
CA PHE A 238 -7.08 -2.63 23.01
C PHE A 238 -6.32 -1.34 23.37
N SER A 239 -5.87 -1.20 24.62
CA SER A 239 -5.02 -0.07 25.02
C SER A 239 -3.69 -0.10 24.27
N ASP A 240 -3.04 -1.27 24.21
CA ASP A 240 -1.80 -1.45 23.44
C ASP A 240 -1.98 -1.11 21.96
N LEU A 241 -3.13 -1.47 21.37
CA LEU A 241 -3.46 -1.11 19.99
C LEU A 241 -3.58 0.41 19.80
N LEU A 242 -4.22 1.11 20.75
CA LEU A 242 -4.35 2.57 20.69
C LEU A 242 -2.98 3.26 20.85
N ASP A 243 -2.14 2.77 21.78
CA ASP A 243 -0.80 3.30 22.00
C ASP A 243 0.11 3.04 20.78
N PHE A 244 0.03 1.85 20.19
CA PHE A 244 0.71 1.52 18.92
C PHE A 244 0.25 2.45 17.81
N TRP A 245 -1.07 2.64 17.67
CA TRP A 245 -1.62 3.53 16.65
C TRP A 245 -1.09 4.96 16.78
N ASP A 246 -1.18 5.53 17.97
CA ASP A 246 -0.79 6.93 18.19
C ASP A 246 0.74 7.14 18.06
N SER A 247 1.54 6.17 18.50
CA SER A 247 2.99 6.28 18.52
C SER A 247 3.70 5.82 17.25
N GLN A 248 3.13 4.87 16.48
CA GLN A 248 3.83 4.20 15.39
C GLN A 248 3.11 4.30 14.03
N VAL A 249 1.77 4.38 14.04
CA VAL A 249 0.98 4.22 12.80
C VAL A 249 0.42 5.53 12.30
N ARG A 250 -0.14 6.34 13.18
CA ARG A 250 -0.83 7.58 12.82
C ARG A 250 0.07 8.54 12.05
N GLY A 251 -0.45 9.08 10.94
CA GLY A 251 0.29 10.01 10.09
C GLY A 251 1.12 9.30 9.02
N GLU A 252 2.41 9.60 8.92
CA GLU A 252 3.26 9.20 7.79
C GLU A 252 3.33 7.68 7.55
N ARG A 253 3.28 6.84 8.60
CA ARG A 253 3.37 5.40 8.42
C ARG A 253 2.12 4.83 7.76
N LEU A 254 0.93 5.24 8.22
CA LEU A 254 -0.32 4.84 7.60
C LEU A 254 -0.39 5.27 6.14
N GLU A 255 -0.02 6.53 5.89
CA GLU A 255 -0.01 7.11 4.55
C GLU A 255 0.96 6.38 3.61
N ARG A 256 2.11 5.92 4.10
CA ARG A 256 3.06 5.08 3.32
C ARG A 256 2.47 3.70 3.00
N LEU A 257 1.78 3.08 3.95
CA LEU A 257 1.10 1.81 3.72
C LEU A 257 -0.03 1.95 2.69
N GLU A 258 -0.85 3.01 2.80
CA GLU A 258 -1.89 3.31 1.81
C GLU A 258 -1.30 3.53 0.42
N GLU A 259 -0.23 4.32 0.29
CA GLU A 259 0.45 4.50 -1.00
C GLU A 259 1.04 3.20 -1.53
N ARG A 260 1.61 2.37 -0.65
CA ARG A 260 2.18 1.07 -1.03
C ARG A 260 1.14 0.13 -1.62
N TYR A 261 -0.03 0.03 -1.01
CA TYR A 261 -1.06 -0.94 -1.41
C TYR A 261 -2.10 -0.36 -2.37
N PHE A 262 -2.43 0.94 -2.25
CA PHE A 262 -3.55 1.57 -2.97
C PHE A 262 -3.14 2.76 -3.85
N GLY A 263 -2.02 3.42 -3.60
CA GLY A 263 -1.68 4.70 -4.24
C GLY A 263 -1.48 4.63 -5.75
N HIS A 264 -1.13 3.47 -6.29
CA HIS A 264 -0.91 3.25 -7.72
C HIS A 264 -2.16 2.72 -8.45
N VAL A 265 -3.27 2.45 -7.75
CA VAL A 265 -4.50 1.93 -8.37
C VAL A 265 -5.48 3.00 -8.82
N GLN A 266 -5.25 4.24 -8.45
CA GLN A 266 -6.06 5.37 -8.94
C GLN A 266 -5.76 5.63 -10.42
N GLY A 267 -6.80 5.74 -11.26
CA GLY A 267 -6.65 6.04 -12.69
C GLY A 267 -6.55 4.81 -13.58
N PHE A 268 -7.45 3.84 -13.39
CA PHE A 268 -7.58 2.65 -14.24
C PHE A 268 -7.78 3.00 -15.72
N ASP A 269 -6.90 2.49 -16.61
CA ASP A 269 -7.07 2.52 -18.08
C ASP A 269 -7.35 1.12 -18.62
N TYR A 270 -8.60 0.94 -19.02
CA TYR A 270 -9.10 -0.32 -19.60
C TYR A 270 -8.36 -0.76 -20.86
N VAL A 271 -8.07 0.18 -21.76
CA VAL A 271 -7.46 -0.12 -23.06
C VAL A 271 -6.02 -0.58 -22.87
N ASP A 272 -5.29 0.11 -22.00
CA ASP A 272 -3.89 -0.19 -21.71
C ASP A 272 -3.74 -1.54 -20.99
N THR A 273 -4.58 -1.81 -19.99
CA THR A 273 -4.54 -3.09 -19.25
C THR A 273 -4.83 -4.29 -20.18
N ARG A 274 -5.83 -4.19 -21.06
CA ARG A 274 -6.10 -5.25 -22.06
C ARG A 274 -4.96 -5.45 -23.03
N ALA A 275 -4.34 -4.36 -23.49
CA ALA A 275 -3.17 -4.43 -24.37
C ALA A 275 -2.00 -5.13 -23.67
N PHE A 276 -1.78 -4.81 -22.39
CA PHE A 276 -0.76 -5.45 -21.57
C PHE A 276 -1.01 -6.97 -21.42
N ILE A 277 -2.21 -7.38 -21.00
CA ILE A 277 -2.56 -8.81 -20.83
C ILE A 277 -2.37 -9.58 -22.15
N ARG A 278 -2.78 -9.01 -23.29
CA ARG A 278 -2.50 -9.66 -24.60
C ARG A 278 -0.99 -9.77 -24.88
N ALA A 279 -0.22 -8.75 -24.50
CA ALA A 279 1.22 -8.75 -24.72
C ALA A 279 1.95 -9.76 -23.83
N THR A 280 1.45 -10.06 -22.62
CA THR A 280 2.01 -11.11 -21.76
C THR A 280 1.89 -12.50 -22.42
N GLN A 281 0.84 -12.76 -23.19
CA GLN A 281 0.65 -14.01 -23.89
C GLN A 281 1.45 -14.09 -25.19
N SER A 282 1.57 -12.98 -25.93
CA SER A 282 2.11 -12.97 -27.30
C SER A 282 3.57 -12.54 -27.41
N LYS A 283 4.09 -11.70 -26.50
CA LYS A 283 5.43 -11.12 -26.56
C LYS A 283 6.33 -11.55 -25.42
N LEU A 284 5.81 -11.56 -24.17
CA LEU A 284 6.61 -11.84 -22.99
C LEU A 284 7.34 -13.19 -23.03
N PRO A 285 6.76 -14.31 -23.50
CA PRO A 285 7.44 -15.60 -23.51
C PRO A 285 8.78 -15.58 -24.24
N ARG A 286 8.92 -14.72 -25.24
CA ARG A 286 10.18 -14.56 -25.99
C ARG A 286 11.29 -13.91 -25.17
N TYR A 287 10.95 -13.02 -24.25
CA TYR A 287 11.91 -12.21 -23.51
C TYR A 287 12.04 -12.60 -22.04
N GLN A 288 11.11 -13.36 -21.50
CA GLN A 288 11.09 -13.79 -20.10
C GLN A 288 12.43 -14.44 -19.66
N PRO A 289 13.02 -15.38 -20.42
CA PRO A 289 14.31 -15.97 -20.01
C PRO A 289 15.45 -14.96 -19.91
N LEU A 290 15.37 -13.84 -20.66
CA LEU A 290 16.35 -12.76 -20.58
C LEU A 290 16.10 -11.89 -19.34
N PHE A 291 14.83 -11.59 -19.02
CA PHE A 291 14.48 -10.87 -17.79
C PHE A 291 14.92 -11.67 -16.56
N GLU A 292 14.65 -12.97 -16.51
CA GLU A 292 15.07 -13.86 -15.42
C GLU A 292 16.60 -13.91 -15.28
N ARG A 293 17.33 -14.00 -16.40
CA ARG A 293 18.80 -14.03 -16.41
C ARG A 293 19.45 -12.76 -15.89
N TYR A 294 18.89 -11.60 -16.24
CA TYR A 294 19.51 -10.30 -15.99
C TYR A 294 18.88 -9.52 -14.84
N ALA A 295 17.86 -10.05 -14.14
CA ALA A 295 17.25 -9.37 -13.01
C ALA A 295 18.19 -9.21 -11.80
N GLY A 296 19.15 -10.13 -11.63
CA GLY A 296 19.98 -10.15 -10.42
C GLY A 296 19.15 -10.44 -9.19
N ASP A 297 19.29 -9.61 -8.16
CA ASP A 297 18.52 -9.72 -6.91
C ASP A 297 17.09 -9.14 -7.03
N LEU A 298 16.76 -8.51 -8.16
CA LEU A 298 15.43 -7.98 -8.40
C LEU A 298 14.47 -9.09 -8.86
N ASP A 299 13.21 -8.96 -8.52
CA ASP A 299 12.17 -9.74 -9.16
C ASP A 299 12.14 -9.44 -10.67
N TRP A 300 12.35 -10.46 -11.51
CA TRP A 300 12.40 -10.32 -12.97
C TRP A 300 11.14 -9.65 -13.56
N ARG A 301 9.99 -9.81 -12.90
CA ARG A 301 8.71 -9.22 -13.30
C ARG A 301 8.73 -7.70 -13.20
N LYS A 302 9.49 -7.12 -12.25
CA LYS A 302 9.74 -5.67 -12.18
C LYS A 302 10.50 -5.18 -13.40
N LEU A 303 11.56 -5.90 -13.80
CA LEU A 303 12.34 -5.57 -14.98
C LEU A 303 11.50 -5.69 -16.26
N ALA A 304 10.65 -6.73 -16.36
CA ALA A 304 9.72 -6.90 -17.46
C ALA A 304 8.67 -5.79 -17.52
N ALA A 305 8.13 -5.37 -16.36
CA ALA A 305 7.16 -4.26 -16.28
C ALA A 305 7.78 -2.93 -16.73
N ILE A 306 9.03 -2.64 -16.32
CA ILE A 306 9.78 -1.47 -16.81
C ILE A 306 9.93 -1.53 -18.33
N SER A 307 10.36 -2.67 -18.86
CA SER A 307 10.53 -2.85 -20.31
C SER A 307 9.22 -2.67 -21.08
N TYR A 308 8.08 -3.10 -20.50
CA TYR A 308 6.79 -2.86 -21.13
C TYR A 308 6.42 -1.38 -21.11
N GLN A 309 6.62 -0.68 -20.00
CA GLN A 309 6.40 0.77 -19.91
C GLN A 309 7.25 1.54 -20.91
N GLU A 310 8.49 1.09 -21.17
CA GLU A 310 9.42 1.73 -22.08
C GLU A 310 9.06 1.53 -23.57
N SER A 311 8.70 0.31 -23.95
CA SER A 311 8.62 -0.06 -25.37
C SER A 311 7.43 -0.95 -25.74
N HIS A 312 6.56 -1.29 -24.81
CA HIS A 312 5.55 -2.34 -24.99
C HIS A 312 6.16 -3.66 -25.52
N TRP A 313 7.37 -3.97 -25.03
CA TRP A 313 8.21 -5.10 -25.51
C TRP A 313 8.45 -5.09 -27.04
N ASN A 314 8.69 -3.91 -27.60
CA ASN A 314 9.09 -3.75 -28.98
C ASN A 314 10.62 -3.55 -29.09
N PRO A 315 11.40 -4.53 -29.58
CA PRO A 315 12.86 -4.40 -29.66
C PRO A 315 13.31 -3.31 -30.63
N ASN A 316 12.45 -2.90 -31.56
CA ASN A 316 12.73 -1.86 -32.55
C ASN A 316 12.23 -0.47 -32.14
N ALA A 317 11.77 -0.32 -30.87
CA ALA A 317 11.27 0.95 -30.37
C ALA A 317 12.32 2.06 -30.50
N ARG A 318 11.85 3.25 -30.91
CA ARG A 318 12.67 4.45 -31.10
C ARG A 318 11.86 5.67 -30.72
N SER A 319 12.45 6.58 -29.96
CA SER A 319 11.85 7.87 -29.67
C SER A 319 12.47 9.00 -30.51
N PRO A 320 11.77 10.13 -30.67
CA PRO A 320 12.32 11.34 -31.29
C PRO A 320 13.57 11.86 -30.57
N THR A 321 13.71 11.58 -29.27
CA THR A 321 14.85 11.99 -28.43
C THR A 321 16.04 11.03 -28.52
N GLY A 322 15.95 9.98 -29.37
CA GLY A 322 17.05 9.09 -29.68
C GLY A 322 17.25 7.91 -28.72
N VAL A 323 16.32 7.65 -27.78
CA VAL A 323 16.33 6.40 -27.00
C VAL A 323 15.82 5.23 -27.84
N ARG A 324 16.33 4.00 -27.58
CA ARG A 324 16.06 2.85 -28.45
C ARG A 324 16.04 1.51 -27.70
N GLY A 325 15.31 0.56 -28.27
CA GLY A 325 15.27 -0.84 -27.86
C GLY A 325 14.26 -1.13 -26.75
N LEU A 326 14.26 -2.36 -26.24
CA LEU A 326 13.32 -2.82 -25.24
C LEU A 326 13.31 -1.97 -23.96
N MET A 327 14.49 -1.49 -23.54
CA MET A 327 14.68 -0.70 -22.32
C MET A 327 14.90 0.80 -22.61
N MET A 328 14.66 1.25 -23.84
CA MET A 328 14.74 2.64 -24.30
C MET A 328 16.01 3.39 -23.81
N LEU A 329 17.16 2.76 -23.99
CA LEU A 329 18.43 3.32 -23.52
C LEU A 329 18.86 4.54 -24.36
N THR A 330 19.35 5.58 -23.69
CA THR A 330 20.07 6.66 -24.35
C THR A 330 21.43 6.16 -24.86
N LEU A 331 22.03 6.85 -25.84
CA LEU A 331 23.37 6.50 -26.31
C LEU A 331 24.44 6.61 -25.21
N PRO A 332 24.48 7.67 -24.38
CA PRO A 332 25.42 7.76 -23.26
C PRO A 332 25.25 6.63 -22.23
N THR A 333 23.99 6.28 -21.86
CA THR A 333 23.73 5.18 -20.94
C THR A 333 24.19 3.85 -21.52
N ALA A 334 23.86 3.56 -22.78
CA ALA A 334 24.30 2.33 -23.47
C ALA A 334 25.84 2.22 -23.51
N LYS A 335 26.55 3.31 -23.86
CA LYS A 335 28.00 3.33 -23.86
C LYS A 335 28.57 3.04 -22.46
N ARG A 336 28.01 3.65 -21.42
CA ARG A 336 28.44 3.43 -20.03
C ARG A 336 28.23 1.99 -19.56
N MET A 337 27.15 1.35 -20.01
CA MET A 337 26.84 -0.05 -19.72
C MET A 337 27.48 -1.05 -20.69
N GLY A 338 28.38 -0.61 -21.56
CA GLY A 338 29.07 -1.48 -22.51
C GLY A 338 28.16 -2.09 -23.59
N ILE A 339 27.03 -1.45 -23.89
CA ILE A 339 26.06 -1.91 -24.89
C ILE A 339 26.41 -1.38 -26.25
N ARG A 340 26.66 -2.29 -27.22
CA ARG A 340 27.01 -1.96 -28.59
C ARG A 340 25.75 -1.79 -29.47
N ASN A 341 24.75 -2.63 -29.28
CA ASN A 341 23.50 -2.60 -30.05
C ASN A 341 22.30 -2.51 -29.13
N ARG A 342 21.68 -1.34 -29.03
CA ARG A 342 20.46 -1.09 -28.19
C ARG A 342 19.20 -1.77 -28.73
N LEU A 343 19.17 -2.18 -30.00
CA LEU A 343 18.06 -2.88 -30.64
C LEU A 343 18.16 -4.41 -30.47
N ASP A 344 19.31 -4.90 -30.02
CA ASP A 344 19.47 -6.30 -29.63
C ASP A 344 18.75 -6.52 -28.29
N PRO A 345 17.79 -7.46 -28.20
CA PRO A 345 16.99 -7.67 -27.00
C PRO A 345 17.82 -7.99 -25.76
N GLU A 346 18.79 -8.87 -25.89
CA GLU A 346 19.63 -9.31 -24.77
C GLU A 346 20.49 -8.16 -24.25
N GLN A 347 21.16 -7.44 -25.14
CA GLN A 347 21.98 -6.30 -24.76
C GLN A 347 21.14 -5.18 -24.16
N SER A 348 19.94 -4.92 -24.73
CA SER A 348 19.02 -3.89 -24.21
C SER A 348 18.55 -4.20 -22.80
N ILE A 349 18.11 -5.44 -22.54
CA ILE A 349 17.64 -5.88 -21.21
C ILE A 349 18.81 -5.86 -20.22
N ARG A 350 19.96 -6.40 -20.56
CA ARG A 350 21.17 -6.37 -19.72
C ARG A 350 21.53 -4.95 -19.33
N GLY A 351 21.67 -4.06 -20.32
CA GLY A 351 22.06 -2.67 -20.06
C GLY A 351 21.04 -1.88 -19.27
N GLY A 352 19.73 -2.13 -19.46
CA GLY A 352 18.66 -1.53 -18.68
C GLY A 352 18.67 -1.99 -17.22
N SER A 353 18.88 -3.30 -16.99
CA SER A 353 19.02 -3.86 -15.66
C SER A 353 20.23 -3.32 -14.92
N GLU A 354 21.41 -3.35 -15.54
CA GLU A 354 22.65 -2.82 -14.94
C GLU A 354 22.52 -1.33 -14.61
N TYR A 355 21.84 -0.55 -15.46
CA TYR A 355 21.56 0.86 -15.18
C TYR A 355 20.61 1.06 -14.00
N LEU A 356 19.54 0.27 -13.91
CA LEU A 356 18.60 0.31 -12.77
C LEU A 356 19.32 -0.04 -11.46
N GLN A 357 20.12 -1.10 -11.45
CA GLN A 357 20.93 -1.48 -10.29
C GLN A 357 21.91 -0.37 -9.90
N GLN A 358 22.56 0.28 -10.87
CA GLN A 358 23.42 1.42 -10.59
C GLN A 358 22.64 2.61 -9.99
N LEU A 359 21.40 2.84 -10.39
CA LEU A 359 20.56 3.86 -9.79
C LEU A 359 20.23 3.51 -8.34
N LEU A 360 19.85 2.26 -8.05
CA LEU A 360 19.57 1.79 -6.70
C LEU A 360 20.76 2.01 -5.75
N THR A 361 21.99 1.65 -6.19
CA THR A 361 23.18 1.84 -5.35
C THR A 361 23.57 3.30 -5.12
N ARG A 362 23.04 4.23 -5.92
CA ARG A 362 23.29 5.67 -5.82
C ARG A 362 22.22 6.43 -5.03
N LEU A 363 21.13 5.77 -4.67
CA LEU A 363 20.12 6.37 -3.82
C LEU A 363 20.66 6.56 -2.40
N PRO A 364 20.21 7.60 -1.67
CA PRO A 364 20.56 7.78 -0.28
C PRO A 364 20.14 6.60 0.59
N PRO A 365 20.98 6.12 1.52
CA PRO A 365 20.68 4.96 2.35
C PRO A 365 19.56 5.19 3.39
N ARG A 366 19.06 6.44 3.49
CA ARG A 366 17.91 6.79 4.33
C ARG A 366 16.56 6.46 3.69
N ILE A 367 16.54 6.23 2.37
CA ILE A 367 15.33 5.78 1.68
C ILE A 367 15.07 4.33 2.13
N PRO A 368 13.85 4.01 2.61
CA PRO A 368 13.49 2.64 2.98
C PRO A 368 13.72 1.66 1.82
N GLU A 369 14.25 0.47 2.13
CA GLU A 369 14.60 -0.53 1.10
C GLU A 369 13.40 -0.91 0.23
N GLU A 370 12.24 -1.06 0.85
CA GLU A 370 10.98 -1.37 0.18
C GLU A 370 10.49 -0.27 -0.79
N GLU A 371 10.92 0.99 -0.59
CA GLU A 371 10.55 2.12 -1.45
C GLU A 371 11.64 2.46 -2.47
N ALA A 372 12.89 2.05 -2.23
CA ALA A 372 14.05 2.42 -3.05
C ALA A 372 13.85 2.13 -4.54
N ILE A 373 13.16 1.04 -4.86
CA ILE A 373 12.88 0.66 -6.26
C ILE A 373 12.03 1.71 -6.98
N TRP A 374 11.08 2.37 -6.30
CA TRP A 374 10.22 3.40 -6.89
C TRP A 374 11.01 4.67 -7.21
N PHE A 375 11.90 5.06 -6.30
CA PHE A 375 12.85 6.15 -6.54
C PHE A 375 13.79 5.84 -7.72
N ALA A 376 14.31 4.62 -7.80
CA ALA A 376 15.17 4.21 -8.92
C ALA A 376 14.42 4.22 -10.25
N MET A 377 13.15 3.79 -10.30
CA MET A 377 12.32 3.86 -11.49
C MET A 377 12.04 5.31 -11.91
N ALA A 378 11.74 6.21 -10.98
CA ALA A 378 11.59 7.63 -11.28
C ALA A 378 12.90 8.22 -11.83
N ALA A 379 14.05 7.89 -11.21
CA ALA A 379 15.36 8.30 -11.68
C ALA A 379 15.72 7.72 -13.06
N TYR A 380 15.24 6.52 -13.38
CA TYR A 380 15.39 5.91 -14.70
C TYR A 380 14.73 6.76 -15.78
N ASN A 381 13.53 7.27 -15.49
CA ASN A 381 12.73 8.09 -16.41
C ASN A 381 13.27 9.52 -16.56
N ILE A 382 13.40 10.27 -15.44
CA ILE A 382 13.76 11.71 -15.49
C ILE A 382 15.23 12.00 -15.16
N GLY A 383 15.98 10.99 -14.76
CA GLY A 383 17.36 11.13 -14.29
C GLY A 383 17.47 11.44 -12.79
N LEU A 384 18.53 10.89 -12.18
CA LEU A 384 18.79 11.01 -10.74
C LEU A 384 18.86 12.47 -10.26
N GLY A 385 19.39 13.39 -11.07
CA GLY A 385 19.51 14.79 -10.70
C GLY A 385 18.16 15.47 -10.50
N HIS A 386 17.20 15.23 -11.38
CA HIS A 386 15.84 15.79 -11.25
C HIS A 386 15.05 15.11 -10.12
N LEU A 387 15.29 13.82 -9.85
CA LEU A 387 14.74 13.17 -8.68
C LEU A 387 15.25 13.85 -7.39
N GLU A 388 16.55 14.14 -7.30
CA GLU A 388 17.12 14.88 -6.15
C GLU A 388 16.53 16.30 -6.05
N ASP A 389 16.30 16.99 -7.15
CA ASP A 389 15.59 18.28 -7.14
C ASP A 389 14.16 18.15 -6.57
N ALA A 390 13.42 17.08 -6.92
CA ALA A 390 12.10 16.80 -6.36
C ALA A 390 12.17 16.55 -4.85
N ARG A 391 13.15 15.77 -4.39
CA ARG A 391 13.38 15.50 -2.96
C ARG A 391 13.69 16.78 -2.19
N VAL A 392 14.49 17.68 -2.73
CA VAL A 392 14.76 19.00 -2.15
C VAL A 392 13.50 19.87 -2.08
N ILE A 393 12.64 19.82 -3.10
CA ILE A 393 11.35 20.53 -3.08
C ILE A 393 10.46 19.95 -1.99
N THR A 394 10.37 18.62 -1.86
CA THR A 394 9.61 17.92 -0.83
C THR A 394 10.04 18.37 0.57
N GLU A 395 11.35 18.33 0.86
CA GLU A 395 11.92 18.74 2.14
C GLU A 395 11.62 20.23 2.45
N ARG A 396 11.72 21.12 1.47
CA ARG A 396 11.38 22.55 1.63
C ARG A 396 9.91 22.80 1.97
N HIS A 397 9.03 21.85 1.67
CA HIS A 397 7.61 21.90 2.03
C HIS A 397 7.31 21.18 3.37
N GLY A 398 8.35 20.76 4.10
CA GLY A 398 8.21 20.13 5.41
C GLY A 398 7.75 18.67 5.35
N LYS A 399 7.94 18.00 4.19
CA LYS A 399 7.62 16.61 3.96
C LYS A 399 8.87 15.75 3.92
N ASP A 400 8.72 14.42 4.05
CA ASP A 400 9.86 13.49 4.06
C ASP A 400 10.44 13.26 2.66
N PRO A 401 11.67 13.72 2.36
CA PRO A 401 12.31 13.49 1.07
C PRO A 401 12.71 12.04 0.83
N ASN A 402 12.56 11.15 1.81
CA ASN A 402 12.86 9.73 1.72
C ASN A 402 11.61 8.86 1.60
N SER A 403 10.41 9.46 1.70
CA SER A 403 9.12 8.80 1.46
C SER A 403 8.72 8.93 -0.01
N TRP A 404 8.45 7.80 -0.69
CA TRP A 404 7.98 7.82 -2.08
C TRP A 404 6.66 8.58 -2.23
N LYS A 405 5.73 8.38 -1.28
CA LYS A 405 4.45 9.09 -1.27
C LYS A 405 4.64 10.60 -1.34
N ASP A 406 5.48 11.13 -0.46
CA ASP A 406 5.71 12.57 -0.39
C ASP A 406 6.43 13.08 -1.64
N VAL A 407 7.50 12.41 -2.07
CA VAL A 407 8.25 12.84 -3.27
C VAL A 407 7.39 12.75 -4.53
N LYS A 408 6.56 11.72 -4.66
CA LYS A 408 5.61 11.56 -5.77
C LYS A 408 4.67 12.77 -5.90
N GLU A 409 4.16 13.29 -4.78
CA GLU A 409 3.28 14.46 -4.76
C GLU A 409 3.99 15.73 -5.29
N TYR A 410 5.28 15.88 -5.01
CA TYR A 410 6.06 17.06 -5.37
C TYR A 410 6.78 16.96 -6.72
N LEU A 411 6.92 15.77 -7.29
CA LEU A 411 7.49 15.57 -8.63
C LEU A 411 6.87 16.48 -9.71
N PRO A 412 5.52 16.65 -9.80
CA PRO A 412 4.90 17.52 -10.80
C PRO A 412 5.32 18.99 -10.71
N LEU A 413 5.84 19.44 -9.56
CA LEU A 413 6.28 20.81 -9.38
C LEU A 413 7.53 21.15 -10.21
N LEU A 414 8.31 20.14 -10.65
CA LEU A 414 9.45 20.32 -11.55
C LEU A 414 9.06 20.87 -12.95
N ARG A 415 7.76 20.86 -13.31
CA ARG A 415 7.25 21.57 -14.51
C ARG A 415 6.97 23.04 -14.27
N LYS A 416 6.78 23.47 -13.02
CA LYS A 416 6.36 24.82 -12.68
C LYS A 416 7.56 25.73 -12.49
N ARG A 417 7.63 26.84 -13.28
CA ARG A 417 8.76 27.77 -13.27
C ARG A 417 9.14 28.26 -11.88
N LYS A 418 8.15 28.56 -11.03
CA LYS A 418 8.34 29.00 -9.65
C LYS A 418 9.24 28.05 -8.84
N TYR A 419 9.22 26.76 -9.15
CA TYR A 419 9.96 25.72 -8.42
C TYR A 419 11.27 25.38 -9.14
N TYR A 420 11.24 24.99 -10.43
CA TYR A 420 12.41 24.49 -11.11
C TYR A 420 13.54 25.53 -11.29
N GLN A 421 13.21 26.83 -11.36
CA GLN A 421 14.25 27.88 -11.43
C GLN A 421 15.14 27.95 -10.18
N ASN A 422 14.69 27.36 -9.05
CA ASN A 422 15.40 27.33 -7.78
C ASN A 422 15.98 25.94 -7.47
N THR A 423 15.98 25.04 -8.45
CA THR A 423 16.59 23.70 -8.34
C THR A 423 17.89 23.63 -9.12
N ARG A 424 18.72 22.61 -8.84
CA ARG A 424 20.03 22.47 -9.44
C ARG A 424 19.99 22.08 -10.92
N TYR A 425 19.03 21.21 -11.27
CA TYR A 425 18.95 20.62 -12.62
C TYR A 425 17.84 21.25 -13.47
N GLY A 426 16.96 22.05 -12.87
CA GLY A 426 15.96 22.84 -13.58
C GLY A 426 14.69 22.05 -13.97
N PHE A 427 14.17 22.37 -15.16
CA PHE A 427 12.90 21.82 -15.65
C PHE A 427 12.95 20.32 -15.89
N ALA A 428 11.94 19.61 -15.39
CA ALA A 428 11.66 18.22 -15.74
C ALA A 428 10.14 17.93 -15.79
N ARG A 429 9.76 16.87 -16.48
CA ARG A 429 8.38 16.37 -16.57
C ARG A 429 8.10 15.41 -15.41
N GLY A 430 8.11 15.94 -14.17
CA GLY A 430 7.97 15.14 -12.97
C GLY A 430 6.63 14.44 -12.85
N ASP A 431 5.56 15.00 -13.41
CA ASP A 431 4.25 14.34 -13.52
C ASP A 431 4.31 13.07 -14.37
N GLU A 432 5.07 13.09 -15.49
CA GLU A 432 5.28 11.90 -16.32
C GLU A 432 6.04 10.81 -15.54
N ALA A 433 7.02 11.21 -14.68
CA ALA A 433 7.75 10.25 -13.85
C ALA A 433 6.89 9.60 -12.77
N ALA A 434 6.01 10.36 -12.13
CA ALA A 434 5.06 9.82 -11.14
C ALA A 434 4.13 8.78 -11.80
N HIS A 435 3.52 9.12 -12.93
CA HIS A 435 2.67 8.20 -13.70
C HIS A 435 3.46 6.99 -14.23
N TYR A 436 4.72 7.18 -14.63
CA TYR A 436 5.59 6.11 -15.08
C TYR A 436 5.75 5.03 -13.99
N VAL A 437 6.04 5.43 -12.77
CA VAL A 437 6.17 4.50 -11.63
C VAL A 437 4.85 3.81 -11.34
N ASP A 438 3.72 4.54 -11.31
CA ASP A 438 2.40 3.95 -11.07
C ASP A 438 2.02 2.92 -12.14
N ASN A 439 2.32 3.18 -13.41
CA ASN A 439 2.09 2.25 -14.49
C ASN A 439 2.91 0.96 -14.33
N ILE A 440 4.20 1.10 -14.00
CA ILE A 440 5.08 -0.06 -13.79
C ILE A 440 4.59 -0.91 -12.62
N ARG A 441 4.16 -0.29 -11.52
CA ARG A 441 3.58 -1.00 -10.37
C ARG A 441 2.35 -1.82 -10.80
N ARG A 442 1.44 -1.23 -11.59
CA ARG A 442 0.26 -1.94 -12.13
C ARG A 442 0.63 -3.11 -13.04
N TYR A 443 1.61 -2.93 -13.93
CA TYR A 443 2.09 -4.02 -14.79
C TYR A 443 2.76 -5.13 -13.98
N TYR A 444 3.56 -4.76 -12.99
CA TYR A 444 4.21 -5.71 -12.09
C TYR A 444 3.19 -6.55 -11.33
N ASP A 445 2.19 -5.93 -10.70
CA ASP A 445 1.13 -6.63 -9.98
C ASP A 445 0.35 -7.58 -10.90
N THR A 446 0.08 -7.16 -12.13
CA THR A 446 -0.57 -8.02 -13.13
C THR A 446 0.31 -9.23 -13.49
N LEU A 447 1.63 -9.06 -13.64
CA LEU A 447 2.54 -10.16 -13.89
C LEU A 447 2.61 -11.14 -12.71
N VAL A 448 2.64 -10.63 -11.49
CA VAL A 448 2.60 -11.44 -10.26
C VAL A 448 1.33 -12.30 -10.23
N TRP A 449 0.18 -11.68 -10.48
CA TRP A 449 -1.10 -12.39 -10.52
C TRP A 449 -1.16 -13.46 -11.62
N LEU A 450 -0.75 -13.14 -12.85
CA LEU A 450 -0.72 -14.12 -13.96
C LEU A 450 0.20 -15.30 -13.66
N ASP A 451 1.36 -15.06 -13.05
CA ASP A 451 2.30 -16.10 -12.67
C ASP A 451 1.73 -17.00 -11.56
N SER A 452 1.01 -16.43 -10.60
CA SER A 452 0.33 -17.20 -9.55
C SER A 452 -0.76 -18.11 -10.12
N GLN A 453 -1.56 -17.62 -11.08
CA GLN A 453 -2.59 -18.43 -11.74
C GLN A 453 -2.00 -19.60 -12.54
N SER A 454 -0.85 -19.43 -13.18
CA SER A 454 -0.18 -20.50 -13.94
C SER A 454 0.42 -21.62 -13.06
N ARG A 455 0.59 -21.37 -11.76
CA ARG A 455 1.15 -22.34 -10.78
C ARG A 455 0.07 -23.10 -10.01
N LEU A 456 -1.20 -22.66 -10.08
CA LEU A 456 -2.30 -23.42 -9.50
C LEU A 456 -2.51 -24.71 -10.34
N PRO A 457 -2.59 -25.91 -9.73
CA PRO A 457 -2.94 -27.12 -10.46
C PRO A 457 -4.32 -26.93 -11.09
N ASP A 458 -4.44 -27.36 -12.36
CA ASP A 458 -5.70 -27.31 -13.13
C ASP A 458 -6.82 -27.93 -12.28
N ALA A 459 -7.76 -27.11 -11.84
CA ALA A 459 -8.93 -27.54 -11.06
C ALA A 459 -9.92 -28.43 -11.88
N SER A 460 -9.53 -28.83 -13.09
CA SER A 460 -10.31 -29.70 -13.96
C SER A 460 -10.24 -31.20 -13.59
N HIS A 461 -9.57 -31.56 -12.49
CA HIS A 461 -9.41 -32.94 -12.03
C HIS A 461 -10.00 -33.23 -10.64
N PHE A 462 -10.93 -32.40 -10.14
CA PHE A 462 -11.72 -32.72 -8.95
C PHE A 462 -13.21 -32.71 -9.21
#